data_bd3ab4516526c425d1932c4f71e2fd6a
#
_entry.id   bd3ab4516526c425d1932c4f71e2fd6a
#
_cell.length_a   1.000
_cell.length_b   1.000
_cell.length_c   1.000
_cell.angle_alpha   90.00
_cell.angle_beta   90.00
_cell.angle_gamma   90.00
#
_symmetry.space_group_name_H-M   'P 1'
#
loop_
_entity.id
_entity.type
_entity.pdbx_description
1 polymer ?
#
loop_
_entity_poly.entity_id
_entity_poly.type
_entity_poly.pdbx_seq_one_letter_code
_entity_poly.pdbx_strand_id
1 'polypeptide(L)'
;MSRRQLTEAGWTDSDIRRGIRRRELASVHRGVYVAHTGPLSWEQRAWAAVLFAWPAALCDVSALRAFDQERNWPADEVIHVAVDRGRTVRNPGGAVVHHLHALDGRVAWNLTPPRLQYDEAVIDVAARQDRTIDAVATLADAVGSRRTTAARLTTTIKGRGRVRNRRRLLAVLGDIESGTWSVLEHGYLRLVERPHGLPPGSRQVRHVGSSGTRYRDVEVTGLAVIELDGRRFHSGTRQRDLDLERDLDAAAESLMTLRLGYGQVFDRPCQTAAKVAAILIRLGWDGRARACGPACTAVPHFSVTR
;
A
#
# COMPACT_ATOMS: atom_id res chain seq x y z
N MET A 1 -5.76 -21.20 -24.14
CA MET A 1 -6.39 -20.75 -25.41
C MET A 1 -7.89 -20.61 -25.20
N SER A 2 -8.52 -19.62 -25.84
CA SER A 2 -10.00 -19.50 -25.84
C SER A 2 -10.60 -20.35 -26.98
N ARG A 3 -11.91 -20.68 -26.86
CA ARG A 3 -12.65 -21.37 -27.95
C ARG A 3 -12.55 -20.58 -29.26
N ARG A 4 -12.63 -19.22 -29.21
CA ARG A 4 -12.47 -18.38 -30.38
C ARG A 4 -11.12 -18.62 -31.07
N GLN A 5 -10.02 -18.61 -30.33
CA GLN A 5 -8.68 -18.86 -30.88
C GLN A 5 -8.53 -20.24 -31.47
N LEU A 6 -9.13 -21.28 -30.84
CA LEU A 6 -9.15 -22.65 -31.41
C LEU A 6 -9.93 -22.69 -32.72
N THR A 7 -11.09 -22.01 -32.78
CA THR A 7 -11.89 -21.94 -34.02
C THR A 7 -11.17 -21.19 -35.13
N GLU A 8 -10.51 -20.08 -34.80
CA GLU A 8 -9.65 -19.31 -35.73
C GLU A 8 -8.47 -20.17 -36.24
N ALA A 9 -7.98 -21.10 -35.43
CA ALA A 9 -6.96 -22.09 -35.80
C ALA A 9 -7.52 -23.32 -36.51
N GLY A 10 -8.81 -23.33 -36.90
CA GLY A 10 -9.45 -24.40 -37.67
C GLY A 10 -10.04 -25.53 -36.85
N TRP A 11 -10.07 -25.44 -35.50
CA TRP A 11 -10.70 -26.49 -34.68
C TRP A 11 -12.22 -26.37 -34.72
N THR A 12 -12.89 -27.50 -34.94
CA THR A 12 -14.34 -27.60 -34.78
C THR A 12 -14.72 -27.89 -33.33
N ASP A 13 -15.98 -27.71 -32.98
CA ASP A 13 -16.51 -28.12 -31.68
C ASP A 13 -16.33 -29.61 -31.40
N SER A 14 -16.34 -30.43 -32.44
CA SER A 14 -16.09 -31.87 -32.36
C SER A 14 -14.63 -32.16 -32.02
N ASP A 15 -13.69 -31.35 -32.56
CA ASP A 15 -12.26 -31.47 -32.26
C ASP A 15 -11.97 -31.07 -30.82
N ILE A 16 -12.55 -29.97 -30.35
CA ILE A 16 -12.42 -29.53 -28.96
C ILE A 16 -12.95 -30.63 -28.01
N ARG A 17 -14.15 -31.17 -28.27
CA ARG A 17 -14.72 -32.26 -27.45
C ARG A 17 -13.86 -33.52 -27.49
N ARG A 18 -13.28 -33.84 -28.63
CA ARG A 18 -12.35 -34.97 -28.77
C ARG A 18 -11.07 -34.75 -27.98
N GLY A 19 -10.45 -33.54 -28.05
CA GLY A 19 -9.26 -33.18 -27.29
C GLY A 19 -9.50 -33.28 -25.78
N ILE A 20 -10.67 -32.84 -25.30
CA ILE A 20 -11.02 -32.98 -23.88
C ILE A 20 -11.15 -34.44 -23.47
N ARG A 21 -11.84 -35.28 -24.26
CA ARG A 21 -11.98 -36.73 -23.97
C ARG A 21 -10.63 -37.43 -23.95
N ARG A 22 -9.69 -37.04 -24.81
CA ARG A 22 -8.33 -37.60 -24.89
C ARG A 22 -7.37 -37.01 -23.87
N ARG A 23 -7.83 -36.08 -23.04
CA ARG A 23 -6.98 -35.32 -22.06
C ARG A 23 -5.85 -34.52 -22.72
N GLU A 24 -5.96 -34.21 -24.00
CA GLU A 24 -5.10 -33.31 -24.77
C GLU A 24 -5.43 -31.85 -24.42
N LEU A 25 -6.69 -31.60 -24.05
CA LEU A 25 -7.18 -30.32 -23.54
C LEU A 25 -7.86 -30.50 -22.17
N ALA A 26 -7.64 -29.56 -21.27
CA ALA A 26 -8.40 -29.42 -20.02
C ALA A 26 -9.13 -28.06 -19.99
N SER A 27 -10.41 -28.07 -19.57
CA SER A 27 -11.19 -26.85 -19.43
C SER A 27 -10.82 -26.17 -18.12
N VAL A 28 -10.39 -24.90 -18.20
CA VAL A 28 -10.09 -24.05 -17.03
C VAL A 28 -11.30 -23.22 -16.65
N HIS A 29 -11.86 -22.53 -17.64
CA HIS A 29 -13.14 -21.81 -17.55
C HIS A 29 -13.99 -22.16 -18.76
N ARG A 30 -15.28 -21.78 -18.73
CA ARG A 30 -16.16 -21.99 -19.87
C ARG A 30 -15.59 -21.35 -21.13
N GLY A 31 -15.23 -22.17 -22.10
CA GLY A 31 -14.65 -21.74 -23.38
C GLY A 31 -13.16 -21.35 -23.32
N VAL A 32 -12.47 -21.71 -22.23
CA VAL A 32 -11.01 -21.52 -22.08
C VAL A 32 -10.36 -22.83 -21.71
N TYR A 33 -9.30 -23.19 -22.42
CA TYR A 33 -8.65 -24.49 -22.35
C TYR A 33 -7.13 -24.36 -22.23
N VAL A 34 -6.50 -25.37 -21.62
CA VAL A 34 -5.04 -25.59 -21.59
C VAL A 34 -4.73 -26.94 -22.23
N ALA A 35 -3.52 -27.11 -22.77
CA ALA A 35 -3.07 -28.31 -23.47
C ALA A 35 -2.38 -29.33 -22.53
N HIS A 36 -2.81 -29.42 -21.29
CA HIS A 36 -2.32 -30.36 -20.27
C HIS A 36 -3.34 -30.55 -19.16
N THR A 37 -3.16 -31.57 -18.33
CA THR A 37 -4.03 -31.87 -17.18
C THR A 37 -3.36 -31.62 -15.82
N GLY A 38 -2.13 -31.13 -15.80
CA GLY A 38 -1.39 -30.80 -14.58
C GLY A 38 -1.87 -29.49 -13.92
N PRO A 39 -1.32 -29.15 -12.73
CA PRO A 39 -1.61 -27.89 -12.05
C PRO A 39 -1.23 -26.69 -12.94
N LEU A 40 -2.04 -25.64 -12.85
CA LEU A 40 -1.80 -24.42 -13.62
C LEU A 40 -0.78 -23.53 -12.94
N SER A 41 0.17 -22.99 -13.71
CA SER A 41 1.02 -21.89 -13.24
C SER A 41 0.18 -20.63 -13.01
N TRP A 42 0.77 -19.63 -12.31
CA TRP A 42 0.10 -18.34 -12.12
C TRP A 42 -0.21 -17.67 -13.46
N GLU A 43 0.73 -17.69 -14.42
CA GLU A 43 0.58 -17.12 -15.76
C GLU A 43 -0.55 -17.78 -16.52
N GLN A 44 -0.68 -19.10 -16.42
CA GLN A 44 -1.77 -19.84 -17.06
C GLN A 44 -3.13 -19.47 -16.47
N ARG A 45 -3.22 -19.33 -15.15
CA ARG A 45 -4.44 -18.84 -14.48
C ARG A 45 -4.77 -17.40 -14.87
N ALA A 46 -3.77 -16.52 -14.93
CA ALA A 46 -3.90 -15.13 -15.34
C ALA A 46 -4.44 -15.02 -16.78
N TRP A 47 -3.83 -15.76 -17.72
CA TRP A 47 -4.33 -15.83 -19.09
C TRP A 47 -5.73 -16.44 -19.19
N ALA A 48 -6.01 -17.48 -18.43
CA ALA A 48 -7.34 -18.10 -18.45
C ALA A 48 -8.43 -17.10 -17.99
N ALA A 49 -8.17 -16.32 -16.95
CA ALA A 49 -9.10 -15.28 -16.47
C ALA A 49 -9.28 -14.15 -17.50
N VAL A 50 -8.19 -13.66 -18.12
CA VAL A 50 -8.27 -12.64 -19.17
C VAL A 50 -9.05 -13.14 -20.38
N LEU A 51 -8.77 -14.36 -20.86
CA LEU A 51 -9.47 -14.93 -22.01
C LEU A 51 -10.95 -15.21 -21.73
N PHE A 52 -11.27 -15.61 -20.51
CA PHE A 52 -12.67 -15.82 -20.09
C PHE A 52 -13.48 -14.51 -20.14
N ALA A 53 -12.88 -13.43 -19.67
CA ALA A 53 -13.53 -12.14 -19.57
C ALA A 53 -13.31 -11.22 -20.81
N TRP A 54 -12.63 -11.71 -21.85
CA TRP A 54 -12.20 -10.93 -23.01
C TRP A 54 -13.28 -10.03 -23.64
N PRO A 55 -13.00 -8.77 -24.05
CA PRO A 55 -11.76 -8.03 -23.79
C PRO A 55 -11.62 -7.62 -22.31
N ALA A 56 -10.50 -7.99 -21.71
CA ALA A 56 -10.18 -7.80 -20.31
C ALA A 56 -8.66 -7.68 -20.12
N ALA A 57 -8.24 -7.14 -19.00
CA ALA A 57 -6.84 -6.97 -18.65
C ALA A 57 -6.62 -7.31 -17.17
N LEU A 58 -5.42 -7.74 -16.78
CA LEU A 58 -5.06 -7.87 -15.38
C LEU A 58 -5.14 -6.50 -14.70
N CYS A 59 -5.61 -6.47 -13.46
CA CYS A 59 -5.68 -5.27 -12.65
C CYS A 59 -5.25 -5.56 -11.22
N ASP A 60 -5.25 -4.53 -10.37
CA ASP A 60 -4.91 -4.66 -8.96
C ASP A 60 -3.55 -5.34 -8.75
N VAL A 61 -3.43 -6.15 -7.70
CA VAL A 61 -2.22 -6.91 -7.36
C VAL A 61 -1.78 -7.85 -8.49
N SER A 62 -2.72 -8.39 -9.29
CA SER A 62 -2.38 -9.25 -10.42
C SER A 62 -1.67 -8.50 -11.55
N ALA A 63 -2.00 -7.23 -11.78
CA ALA A 63 -1.24 -6.40 -12.70
C ALA A 63 0.17 -6.11 -12.17
N LEU A 64 0.31 -5.78 -10.87
CA LEU A 64 1.61 -5.53 -10.25
C LEU A 64 2.48 -6.79 -10.28
N ARG A 65 1.93 -7.97 -9.96
CA ARG A 65 2.62 -9.25 -10.06
C ARG A 65 3.15 -9.52 -11.47
N ALA A 66 2.36 -9.22 -12.47
CA ALA A 66 2.78 -9.40 -13.87
C ALA A 66 3.91 -8.44 -14.31
N PHE A 67 4.16 -7.34 -13.58
CA PHE A 67 5.32 -6.45 -13.75
C PHE A 67 6.53 -6.89 -12.92
N ASP A 68 6.31 -7.57 -11.80
CA ASP A 68 7.35 -7.95 -10.84
C ASP A 68 7.22 -9.43 -10.47
N GLN A 69 7.68 -10.29 -11.39
CA GLN A 69 7.61 -11.74 -11.23
C GLN A 69 8.64 -12.27 -10.22
N GLU A 70 9.70 -11.52 -9.95
CA GLU A 70 10.78 -11.93 -9.02
C GLU A 70 10.40 -11.76 -7.55
N ARG A 71 9.37 -10.93 -7.26
CA ARG A 71 8.86 -10.74 -5.91
C ARG A 71 8.18 -12.02 -5.41
N ASN A 72 8.38 -12.35 -4.14
CA ASN A 72 7.70 -13.48 -3.49
C ASN A 72 6.20 -13.21 -3.35
N TRP A 73 5.40 -13.73 -4.29
CA TRP A 73 3.95 -13.64 -4.32
C TRP A 73 3.32 -14.93 -3.80
N PRO A 74 2.16 -14.88 -3.10
CA PRO A 74 1.43 -16.09 -2.69
C PRO A 74 1.09 -16.97 -3.91
N ALA A 75 1.30 -18.29 -3.79
CA ALA A 75 1.08 -19.23 -4.90
C ALA A 75 -0.40 -19.32 -5.33
N ASP A 76 -1.30 -19.23 -4.39
CA ASP A 76 -2.76 -19.39 -4.50
C ASP A 76 -3.52 -18.06 -4.62
N GLU A 77 -2.80 -16.96 -4.89
CA GLU A 77 -3.40 -15.64 -5.04
C GLU A 77 -4.53 -15.62 -6.09
N VAL A 78 -5.64 -15.01 -5.73
CA VAL A 78 -6.79 -14.79 -6.63
C VAL A 78 -6.38 -13.88 -7.79
N ILE A 79 -6.78 -14.22 -8.99
CA ILE A 79 -6.49 -13.41 -10.18
C ILE A 79 -7.51 -12.26 -10.29
N HIS A 80 -7.01 -11.04 -10.41
CA HIS A 80 -7.83 -9.85 -10.60
C HIS A 80 -7.79 -9.39 -12.06
N VAL A 81 -8.96 -9.32 -12.69
CA VAL A 81 -9.10 -8.82 -14.06
C VAL A 81 -10.09 -7.65 -14.13
N ALA A 82 -9.82 -6.72 -15.01
CA ALA A 82 -10.68 -5.58 -15.28
C ALA A 82 -11.39 -5.75 -16.62
N VAL A 83 -12.67 -5.37 -16.64
CA VAL A 83 -13.49 -5.23 -17.84
C VAL A 83 -14.07 -3.82 -17.89
N ASP A 84 -14.52 -3.38 -19.06
CA ASP A 84 -15.25 -2.11 -19.16
C ASP A 84 -16.53 -2.15 -18.32
N ARG A 85 -16.87 -1.02 -17.70
CA ARG A 85 -18.01 -0.93 -16.79
C ARG A 85 -19.35 -1.28 -17.42
N GLY A 86 -19.50 -1.05 -18.72
CA GLY A 86 -20.73 -1.38 -19.45
C GLY A 86 -20.98 -2.88 -19.66
N ARG A 87 -20.03 -3.72 -19.31
CA ARG A 87 -20.12 -5.17 -19.50
C ARG A 87 -20.61 -5.89 -18.25
N THR A 88 -21.40 -6.94 -18.45
CA THR A 88 -21.80 -7.86 -17.38
C THR A 88 -21.01 -9.16 -17.51
N VAL A 89 -20.04 -9.37 -16.64
CA VAL A 89 -19.20 -10.55 -16.58
C VAL A 89 -19.22 -11.11 -15.16
N ARG A 90 -19.53 -12.42 -15.02
CA ARG A 90 -19.51 -13.10 -13.72
C ARG A 90 -18.08 -13.45 -13.33
N ASN A 91 -17.79 -13.49 -12.04
CA ASN A 91 -16.51 -13.98 -11.53
C ASN A 91 -16.34 -15.46 -11.89
N PRO A 92 -15.27 -15.85 -12.58
CA PRO A 92 -14.92 -17.26 -12.75
C PRO A 92 -14.26 -17.81 -11.48
N GLY A 93 -14.21 -19.11 -11.31
CA GLY A 93 -13.51 -19.72 -10.19
C GLY A 93 -12.04 -19.27 -10.12
N GLY A 94 -11.58 -18.82 -8.95
CA GLY A 94 -10.20 -18.36 -8.75
C GLY A 94 -9.87 -16.99 -9.32
N ALA A 95 -10.87 -16.23 -9.84
CA ALA A 95 -10.64 -14.85 -10.27
C ALA A 95 -11.78 -13.90 -9.87
N VAL A 96 -11.46 -12.62 -9.75
CA VAL A 96 -12.38 -11.51 -9.45
C VAL A 96 -12.39 -10.54 -10.62
N VAL A 97 -13.59 -10.21 -11.10
CA VAL A 97 -13.80 -9.25 -12.19
C VAL A 97 -14.13 -7.88 -11.62
N HIS A 98 -13.34 -6.89 -12.02
CA HIS A 98 -13.52 -5.49 -11.66
C HIS A 98 -14.08 -4.72 -12.85
N HIS A 99 -15.10 -3.89 -12.61
CA HIS A 99 -15.74 -3.07 -13.63
C HIS A 99 -15.15 -1.65 -13.59
N LEU A 100 -14.40 -1.26 -14.61
CA LEU A 100 -13.70 0.02 -14.67
C LEU A 100 -14.26 0.93 -15.74
N HIS A 101 -14.31 2.23 -15.47
CA HIS A 101 -14.56 3.24 -16.47
C HIS A 101 -13.33 3.47 -17.34
N ALA A 102 -13.56 3.75 -18.63
CA ALA A 102 -12.53 4.09 -19.60
C ALA A 102 -11.35 3.09 -19.59
N LEU A 103 -11.68 1.80 -19.62
CA LEU A 103 -10.71 0.73 -19.51
C LEU A 103 -9.58 0.85 -20.54
N ASP A 104 -9.91 1.12 -21.80
CA ASP A 104 -8.95 1.13 -22.92
C ASP A 104 -7.79 2.11 -22.70
N GLY A 105 -8.07 3.31 -22.19
CA GLY A 105 -7.03 4.31 -21.90
C GLY A 105 -6.13 3.96 -20.71
N ARG A 106 -6.50 2.94 -19.93
CA ARG A 106 -5.79 2.51 -18.73
C ARG A 106 -4.99 1.22 -18.92
N VAL A 107 -5.18 0.52 -20.03
CA VAL A 107 -4.60 -0.80 -20.29
C VAL A 107 -3.41 -0.68 -21.23
N ALA A 108 -2.35 -1.42 -20.94
CA ALA A 108 -1.25 -1.71 -21.83
C ALA A 108 -1.59 -3.00 -22.62
N TRP A 109 -2.33 -2.84 -23.72
CA TRP A 109 -2.80 -3.95 -24.56
C TRP A 109 -1.69 -4.71 -25.27
N ASN A 110 -0.52 -4.09 -25.43
CA ASN A 110 0.69 -4.67 -26.04
C ASN A 110 1.45 -5.62 -25.11
N LEU A 111 1.08 -5.69 -23.83
CA LEU A 111 1.69 -6.61 -22.87
C LEU A 111 0.96 -7.96 -22.84
N THR A 112 1.68 -9.00 -22.44
CA THR A 112 1.22 -10.39 -22.36
C THR A 112 1.34 -10.95 -20.95
N PRO A 113 0.21 -11.23 -20.26
CA PRO A 113 -1.17 -10.86 -20.56
C PRO A 113 -1.39 -9.35 -20.58
N PRO A 114 -2.44 -8.84 -21.28
CA PRO A 114 -2.86 -7.45 -21.17
C PRO A 114 -3.11 -7.08 -19.71
N ARG A 115 -2.67 -5.89 -19.31
CA ARG A 115 -2.76 -5.44 -17.90
C ARG A 115 -2.90 -3.94 -17.81
N LEU A 116 -3.44 -3.44 -16.70
CA LEU A 116 -3.42 -2.01 -16.44
C LEU A 116 -1.98 -1.49 -16.52
N GLN A 117 -1.82 -0.25 -16.98
CA GLN A 117 -0.56 0.47 -16.90
C GLN A 117 -0.07 0.48 -15.45
N TYR A 118 1.24 0.45 -15.25
CA TYR A 118 1.85 0.30 -13.92
C TYR A 118 1.32 1.32 -12.91
N ASP A 119 1.32 2.61 -13.29
CA ASP A 119 0.87 3.70 -12.43
C ASP A 119 -0.62 3.55 -12.05
N GLU A 120 -1.44 3.06 -12.99
CA GLU A 120 -2.86 2.79 -12.78
C GLU A 120 -3.07 1.67 -11.75
N ALA A 121 -2.32 0.57 -11.86
CA ALA A 121 -2.38 -0.56 -10.95
C ALA A 121 -1.89 -0.18 -9.53
N VAL A 122 -0.78 0.56 -9.43
CA VAL A 122 -0.25 1.07 -8.15
C VAL A 122 -1.29 1.90 -7.41
N ILE A 123 -1.95 2.83 -8.12
CA ILE A 123 -2.96 3.71 -7.52
C ILE A 123 -4.18 2.90 -7.08
N ASP A 124 -4.64 1.93 -7.86
CA ASP A 124 -5.79 1.09 -7.50
C ASP A 124 -5.49 0.27 -6.24
N VAL A 125 -4.30 -0.33 -6.12
CA VAL A 125 -3.88 -1.07 -4.94
C VAL A 125 -3.75 -0.13 -3.73
N ALA A 126 -3.01 0.98 -3.85
CA ALA A 126 -2.83 1.93 -2.75
C ALA A 126 -4.15 2.55 -2.25
N ALA A 127 -5.08 2.85 -3.18
CA ALA A 127 -6.38 3.42 -2.85
C ALA A 127 -7.31 2.47 -2.09
N ARG A 128 -7.14 1.15 -2.25
CA ARG A 128 -7.94 0.13 -1.57
C ARG A 128 -7.44 -0.20 -0.18
N GLN A 129 -6.19 0.10 0.13
CA GLN A 129 -5.64 -0.17 1.45
C GLN A 129 -6.45 0.54 2.54
N ASP A 130 -6.87 -0.22 3.54
CA ASP A 130 -7.60 0.32 4.69
C ASP A 130 -6.65 1.02 5.66
N ARG A 131 -5.44 0.46 5.85
CA ARG A 131 -4.42 1.07 6.68
C ARG A 131 -3.56 2.04 5.88
N THR A 132 -3.28 3.20 6.46
CA THR A 132 -2.43 4.22 5.82
C THR A 132 -1.03 3.70 5.55
N ILE A 133 -0.47 2.92 6.48
CA ILE A 133 0.87 2.36 6.34
C ILE A 133 1.01 1.48 5.10
N ASP A 134 0.00 0.68 4.77
CA ASP A 134 0.03 -0.23 3.61
C ASP A 134 -0.08 0.55 2.29
N ALA A 135 -0.86 1.64 2.28
CA ALA A 135 -0.91 2.56 1.13
C ALA A 135 0.45 3.26 0.91
N VAL A 136 1.09 3.73 1.99
CA VAL A 136 2.43 4.33 1.95
C VAL A 136 3.44 3.32 1.44
N ALA A 137 3.44 2.09 1.95
CA ALA A 137 4.33 1.04 1.50
C ALA A 137 4.17 0.77 0.00
N THR A 138 2.92 0.65 -0.49
CA THR A 138 2.64 0.42 -1.91
C THR A 138 3.21 1.54 -2.80
N LEU A 139 3.01 2.82 -2.41
CA LEU A 139 3.51 3.96 -3.18
C LEU A 139 5.04 4.06 -3.13
N ALA A 140 5.62 3.87 -1.95
CA ALA A 140 7.05 3.94 -1.74
C ALA A 140 7.80 2.82 -2.47
N ASP A 141 7.30 1.57 -2.42
CA ASP A 141 7.85 0.42 -3.16
C ASP A 141 7.81 0.67 -4.67
N ALA A 142 6.69 1.21 -5.18
CA ALA A 142 6.54 1.50 -6.60
C ALA A 142 7.56 2.54 -7.08
N VAL A 143 7.77 3.63 -6.33
CA VAL A 143 8.77 4.65 -6.64
C VAL A 143 10.20 4.09 -6.47
N GLY A 144 10.46 3.34 -5.40
CA GLY A 144 11.75 2.72 -5.12
C GLY A 144 12.17 1.69 -6.17
N SER A 145 11.23 1.00 -6.80
CA SER A 145 11.48 0.07 -7.92
C SER A 145 11.95 0.77 -9.20
N ARG A 146 11.93 2.11 -9.25
CA ARG A 146 12.27 2.95 -10.41
C ARG A 146 11.41 2.71 -11.66
N ARG A 147 10.27 2.02 -11.52
CA ARG A 147 9.30 1.81 -12.62
C ARG A 147 8.39 3.02 -12.82
N THR A 148 8.27 3.85 -11.79
CA THR A 148 7.50 5.11 -11.80
C THR A 148 8.16 6.16 -10.92
N THR A 149 7.56 7.34 -10.86
CA THR A 149 7.96 8.45 -9.99
C THR A 149 6.75 8.99 -9.24
N ALA A 150 6.97 9.68 -8.12
CA ALA A 150 5.89 10.33 -7.36
C ALA A 150 5.11 11.34 -8.24
N ALA A 151 5.82 12.09 -9.09
CA ALA A 151 5.22 13.04 -10.04
C ALA A 151 4.28 12.34 -11.05
N ARG A 152 4.68 11.19 -11.61
CA ARG A 152 3.83 10.41 -12.54
C ARG A 152 2.58 9.89 -11.85
N LEU A 153 2.71 9.29 -10.66
CA LEU A 153 1.57 8.82 -9.86
C LEU A 153 0.64 9.97 -9.51
N THR A 154 1.18 11.13 -9.14
CA THR A 154 0.41 12.36 -8.89
C THR A 154 -0.39 12.78 -10.12
N THR A 155 0.24 12.79 -11.30
CA THR A 155 -0.41 13.12 -12.57
C THR A 155 -1.55 12.14 -12.88
N THR A 156 -1.31 10.84 -12.71
CA THR A 156 -2.32 9.80 -12.93
C THR A 156 -3.50 9.96 -11.97
N ILE A 157 -3.25 10.23 -10.66
CA ILE A 157 -4.33 10.52 -9.71
C ILE A 157 -5.12 11.76 -10.13
N LYS A 158 -4.45 12.84 -10.56
CA LYS A 158 -5.11 14.08 -10.99
C LYS A 158 -5.98 13.89 -12.23
N GLY A 159 -5.56 13.04 -13.16
CA GLY A 159 -6.30 12.72 -14.38
C GLY A 159 -7.54 11.86 -14.16
N ARG A 160 -7.69 11.20 -13.01
CA ARG A 160 -8.85 10.37 -12.70
C ARG A 160 -9.98 11.19 -12.07
N GLY A 161 -11.23 10.93 -12.47
CA GLY A 161 -12.41 11.58 -11.88
C GLY A 161 -12.60 11.23 -10.40
N ARG A 162 -12.48 9.93 -10.04
CA ARG A 162 -12.62 9.43 -8.66
C ARG A 162 -11.46 8.53 -8.27
N VAL A 163 -10.86 8.81 -7.11
CA VAL A 163 -9.86 7.95 -6.45
C VAL A 163 -10.20 7.93 -4.96
N ARG A 164 -10.37 6.73 -4.39
CA ARG A 164 -10.57 6.58 -2.94
C ARG A 164 -9.35 7.13 -2.21
N ASN A 165 -9.56 7.87 -1.13
CA ASN A 165 -8.47 8.45 -0.33
C ASN A 165 -7.55 9.44 -1.11
N ARG A 166 -8.02 10.03 -2.21
CA ARG A 166 -7.26 10.93 -3.11
C ARG A 166 -6.38 11.93 -2.38
N ARG A 167 -6.94 12.67 -1.40
CA ARG A 167 -6.19 13.69 -0.65
C ARG A 167 -5.01 13.08 0.10
N ARG A 168 -5.24 11.93 0.75
CA ARG A 168 -4.20 11.20 1.50
C ARG A 168 -3.08 10.71 0.57
N LEU A 169 -3.43 10.09 -0.56
CA LEU A 169 -2.45 9.58 -1.51
C LEU A 169 -1.60 10.71 -2.11
N LEU A 170 -2.21 11.83 -2.50
CA LEU A 170 -1.49 13.00 -3.02
C LEU A 170 -0.55 13.61 -1.98
N ALA A 171 -0.96 13.66 -0.71
CA ALA A 171 -0.13 14.17 0.37
C ALA A 171 1.09 13.25 0.60
N VAL A 172 0.90 11.93 0.64
CA VAL A 172 1.99 10.94 0.75
C VAL A 172 2.95 11.03 -0.43
N LEU A 173 2.44 11.18 -1.65
CA LEU A 173 3.29 11.34 -2.85
C LEU A 173 4.10 12.63 -2.81
N GLY A 174 3.54 13.73 -2.28
CA GLY A 174 4.26 14.97 -2.06
C GLY A 174 5.43 14.78 -1.09
N ASP A 175 5.22 14.06 0.01
CA ASP A 175 6.29 13.73 0.95
C ASP A 175 7.39 12.87 0.33
N ILE A 176 7.00 11.84 -0.45
CA ILE A 176 7.97 10.98 -1.17
C ILE A 176 8.79 11.80 -2.17
N GLU A 177 8.16 12.72 -2.90
CA GLU A 177 8.81 13.56 -3.91
C GLU A 177 9.81 14.56 -3.30
N SER A 178 9.41 15.22 -2.22
CA SER A 178 10.23 16.23 -1.54
C SER A 178 11.26 15.62 -0.58
N GLY A 179 11.13 14.34 -0.27
CA GLY A 179 11.93 13.69 0.78
C GLY A 179 11.64 14.22 2.18
N THR A 180 10.48 14.88 2.37
CA THR A 180 9.99 15.40 3.66
C THR A 180 8.88 14.50 4.21
N TRP A 181 8.48 14.71 5.46
CA TRP A 181 7.44 13.93 6.13
C TRP A 181 6.38 14.83 6.76
N SER A 182 6.09 15.95 6.10
CA SER A 182 5.18 17.00 6.58
C SER A 182 3.77 16.48 6.87
N VAL A 183 3.29 15.49 6.12
CA VAL A 183 2.02 14.82 6.38
C VAL A 183 2.06 14.04 7.70
N LEU A 184 3.17 13.38 8.00
CA LEU A 184 3.35 12.64 9.25
C LEU A 184 3.42 13.58 10.43
N GLU A 185 4.14 14.70 10.31
CA GLU A 185 4.22 15.75 11.35
C GLU A 185 2.84 16.38 11.64
N HIS A 186 2.10 16.74 10.59
CA HIS A 186 0.73 17.24 10.72
C HIS A 186 -0.22 16.19 11.31
N GLY A 187 -0.06 14.93 10.89
CA GLY A 187 -0.83 13.81 11.40
C GLY A 187 -0.60 13.63 12.90
N TYR A 188 0.65 13.63 13.36
CA TYR A 188 0.99 13.52 14.78
C TYR A 188 0.32 14.64 15.59
N LEU A 189 0.47 15.90 15.17
CA LEU A 189 -0.13 17.03 15.84
C LEU A 189 -1.66 16.93 15.96
N ARG A 190 -2.34 16.55 14.87
CA ARG A 190 -3.80 16.55 14.78
C ARG A 190 -4.47 15.32 15.32
N LEU A 191 -3.80 14.16 15.31
CA LEU A 191 -4.40 12.87 15.65
C LEU A 191 -3.85 12.30 16.97
N VAL A 192 -2.63 12.67 17.36
CA VAL A 192 -1.98 12.12 18.55
C VAL A 192 -1.84 13.19 19.64
N GLU A 193 -1.13 14.29 19.39
CA GLU A 193 -0.77 15.25 20.42
C GLU A 193 -1.97 16.05 20.96
N ARG A 194 -2.59 16.87 20.10
CA ARG A 194 -3.66 17.80 20.51
C ARG A 194 -4.91 17.11 21.04
N PRO A 195 -5.47 16.09 20.36
CA PRO A 195 -6.71 15.46 20.81
C PRO A 195 -6.57 14.78 22.16
N HIS A 196 -5.38 14.27 22.47
CA HIS A 196 -5.13 13.53 23.70
C HIS A 196 -4.49 14.39 24.81
N GLY A 197 -4.28 15.68 24.56
CA GLY A 197 -3.74 16.61 25.58
C GLY A 197 -2.32 16.29 26.00
N LEU A 198 -1.52 15.71 25.11
CA LEU A 198 -0.09 15.55 25.34
C LEU A 198 0.58 16.93 25.45
N PRO A 199 1.73 17.05 26.15
CA PRO A 199 2.42 18.33 26.24
C PRO A 199 2.83 18.82 24.86
N PRO A 200 2.66 20.12 24.55
CA PRO A 200 3.02 20.65 23.24
C PRO A 200 4.54 20.58 23.07
N GLY A 201 4.97 19.96 21.97
CA GLY A 201 6.38 19.93 21.62
C GLY A 201 6.76 21.07 20.68
N SER A 202 8.00 21.56 20.80
CA SER A 202 8.62 22.45 19.83
C SER A 202 8.94 21.70 18.55
N ARG A 203 8.68 22.34 17.39
CA ARG A 203 8.83 21.69 16.07
C ARG A 203 10.12 22.13 15.41
N GLN A 204 10.74 21.19 14.63
CA GLN A 204 11.93 21.46 13.80
C GLN A 204 13.03 22.17 14.60
N VAL A 205 13.30 21.68 15.81
CA VAL A 205 14.29 22.27 16.70
C VAL A 205 15.69 21.97 16.19
N ARG A 206 16.46 23.03 15.91
CA ARG A 206 17.85 22.90 15.49
C ARG A 206 18.69 22.40 16.66
N HIS A 207 19.34 21.28 16.48
CA HIS A 207 20.27 20.69 17.43
C HIS A 207 21.67 20.59 16.81
N VAL A 208 22.70 20.95 17.59
CA VAL A 208 24.11 20.84 17.18
C VAL A 208 24.76 19.82 18.09
N GLY A 209 24.94 18.59 17.57
CA GLY A 209 25.60 17.47 18.27
C GLY A 209 27.00 17.19 17.73
N SER A 210 27.64 16.14 18.25
CA SER A 210 28.97 15.67 17.84
C SER A 210 29.05 15.32 16.35
N SER A 211 27.94 14.82 15.78
CA SER A 211 27.81 14.41 14.37
C SER A 211 27.33 15.53 13.43
N GLY A 212 27.21 16.79 13.92
CA GLY A 212 26.83 17.97 13.15
C GLY A 212 25.47 18.56 13.52
N THR A 213 24.97 19.46 12.63
CA THR A 213 23.66 20.10 12.82
C THR A 213 22.54 19.18 12.31
N ARG A 214 21.52 18.96 13.15
CA ARG A 214 20.29 18.22 12.81
C ARG A 214 19.05 18.99 13.27
N TYR A 215 17.88 18.62 12.75
CA TYR A 215 16.60 19.13 13.21
C TYR A 215 15.83 17.99 13.86
N ARG A 216 15.29 18.22 15.06
CA ARG A 216 14.38 17.32 15.78
C ARG A 216 12.96 17.63 15.35
N ASP A 217 12.20 16.64 14.92
CA ASP A 217 10.84 16.86 14.41
C ASP A 217 9.94 17.45 15.49
N VAL A 218 9.96 16.87 16.68
CA VAL A 218 9.22 17.34 17.84
C VAL A 218 10.06 17.15 19.10
N GLU A 219 10.33 18.22 19.83
CA GLU A 219 10.99 18.16 21.12
C GLU A 219 10.03 18.55 22.24
N VAL A 220 9.77 17.62 23.15
CA VAL A 220 9.06 17.87 24.39
C VAL A 220 10.12 18.28 25.42
N THR A 221 10.24 19.57 25.65
CA THR A 221 11.34 20.17 26.38
C THR A 221 11.62 19.48 27.71
N GLY A 222 12.87 19.04 27.90
CA GLY A 222 13.34 18.39 29.12
C GLY A 222 12.83 16.94 29.31
N LEU A 223 12.04 16.38 28.39
CA LEU A 223 11.45 15.06 28.54
C LEU A 223 11.89 14.10 27.42
N ALA A 224 11.51 14.36 26.18
CA ALA A 224 11.77 13.45 25.09
C ALA A 224 11.83 14.14 23.72
N VAL A 225 12.45 13.47 22.76
CA VAL A 225 12.40 13.81 21.33
C VAL A 225 11.49 12.82 20.63
N ILE A 226 10.58 13.30 19.77
CA ILE A 226 9.73 12.47 18.95
C ILE A 226 10.16 12.67 17.49
N GLU A 227 10.78 11.65 16.94
CA GLU A 227 11.19 11.58 15.55
C GLU A 227 10.07 10.94 14.71
N LEU A 228 9.65 11.61 13.65
CA LEU A 228 8.56 11.21 12.79
C LEU A 228 9.14 10.60 11.52
N ASP A 229 9.42 9.29 11.57
CA ASP A 229 10.16 8.56 10.53
C ASP A 229 9.24 7.91 9.50
N GLY A 230 9.14 8.55 8.33
CA GLY A 230 8.51 7.98 7.17
C GLY A 230 9.42 7.09 6.30
N ARG A 231 10.74 7.07 6.56
CA ARG A 231 11.76 6.48 5.67
C ARG A 231 11.93 4.96 5.80
N ARG A 232 11.34 4.31 6.79
CA ARG A 232 11.56 2.87 7.09
C ARG A 232 11.32 1.89 5.94
N PHE A 233 10.81 2.35 4.81
CA PHE A 233 10.51 1.51 3.66
C PHE A 233 11.66 1.34 2.66
N HIS A 234 12.75 2.15 2.74
CA HIS A 234 13.80 2.16 1.72
C HIS A 234 15.23 2.37 2.26
N SER A 235 15.52 2.12 3.54
CA SER A 235 16.86 2.34 4.09
C SER A 235 17.83 1.23 3.67
N GLY A 236 18.79 1.56 2.81
CA GLY A 236 19.97 0.75 2.55
C GLY A 236 20.88 0.65 3.82
N THR A 237 21.86 -0.27 3.80
CA THR A 237 22.77 -0.55 4.95
C THR A 237 23.43 0.71 5.49
N ARG A 238 23.90 1.60 4.62
CA ARG A 238 24.54 2.87 5.00
C ARG A 238 23.58 3.83 5.75
N GLN A 239 22.32 3.85 5.38
CA GLN A 239 21.32 4.67 6.07
C GLN A 239 20.99 4.12 7.46
N ARG A 240 20.94 2.79 7.60
CA ARG A 240 20.77 2.14 8.91
C ARG A 240 21.92 2.44 9.87
N ASP A 241 23.16 2.44 9.38
CA ASP A 241 24.35 2.76 10.15
C ASP A 241 24.29 4.19 10.69
N LEU A 242 23.92 5.16 9.85
CA LEU A 242 23.72 6.55 10.26
C LEU A 242 22.57 6.71 11.27
N ASP A 243 21.52 5.90 11.16
CA ASP A 243 20.39 5.93 12.09
C ASP A 243 20.76 5.34 13.44
N LEU A 244 21.58 4.29 13.48
CA LEU A 244 22.13 3.71 14.72
C LEU A 244 23.07 4.68 15.43
N GLU A 245 23.93 5.39 14.69
CA GLU A 245 24.81 6.42 15.27
C GLU A 245 24.01 7.56 15.90
N ARG A 246 22.93 7.99 15.24
CA ARG A 246 22.00 9.00 15.80
C ARG A 246 21.32 8.53 17.08
N ASP A 247 20.99 7.25 17.18
CA ASP A 247 20.40 6.67 18.40
C ASP A 247 21.41 6.66 19.54
N LEU A 248 22.67 6.38 19.25
CA LEU A 248 23.76 6.44 20.25
C LEU A 248 23.99 7.87 20.72
N ASP A 249 24.04 8.87 19.82
CA ASP A 249 24.17 10.28 20.18
C ASP A 249 23.03 10.74 21.10
N ALA A 250 21.78 10.39 20.76
CA ALA A 250 20.60 10.75 21.55
C ALA A 250 20.64 10.09 22.95
N ALA A 251 21.07 8.84 23.02
CA ALA A 251 21.22 8.13 24.29
C ALA A 251 22.32 8.76 25.16
N ALA A 252 23.42 9.22 24.57
CA ALA A 252 24.51 9.90 25.27
C ALA A 252 24.07 11.25 25.85
N GLU A 253 23.10 11.94 25.21
CA GLU A 253 22.50 13.18 25.68
C GLU A 253 21.42 12.99 26.79
N SER A 254 21.18 11.73 27.20
CA SER A 254 20.13 11.38 28.19
C SER A 254 18.71 11.76 27.80
N LEU A 255 18.46 12.09 26.52
CA LEU A 255 17.14 12.38 25.98
C LEU A 255 16.56 11.13 25.30
N MET A 256 15.41 10.69 25.78
CA MET A 256 14.71 9.56 25.16
C MET A 256 14.15 9.95 23.79
N THR A 257 14.54 9.20 22.75
CA THR A 257 14.00 9.39 21.40
C THR A 257 12.90 8.38 21.14
N LEU A 258 11.71 8.87 20.78
CA LEU A 258 10.55 8.07 20.37
C LEU A 258 10.39 8.17 18.87
N ARG A 259 10.49 7.05 18.16
CA ARG A 259 10.28 7.00 16.70
C ARG A 259 8.88 6.55 16.36
N LEU A 260 8.14 7.38 15.63
CA LEU A 260 6.78 7.10 15.20
C LEU A 260 6.68 7.18 13.68
N GLY A 261 6.06 6.18 13.07
CA GLY A 261 5.78 6.16 11.64
C GLY A 261 4.29 6.29 11.33
N TYR A 262 3.94 6.13 10.05
CA TYR A 262 2.55 6.27 9.57
C TYR A 262 1.55 5.37 10.30
N GLY A 263 1.91 4.11 10.57
CA GLY A 263 1.01 3.18 11.26
C GLY A 263 0.66 3.62 12.67
N GLN A 264 1.62 4.21 13.41
CA GLN A 264 1.38 4.73 14.75
C GLN A 264 0.50 5.98 14.72
N VAL A 265 0.74 6.87 13.77
CA VAL A 265 0.08 8.18 13.71
C VAL A 265 -1.33 8.07 13.11
N PHE A 266 -1.51 7.30 12.04
CA PHE A 266 -2.77 7.29 11.29
C PHE A 266 -3.66 6.07 11.56
N ASP A 267 -3.07 4.90 11.82
CA ASP A 267 -3.86 3.67 11.98
C ASP A 267 -4.22 3.37 13.44
N ARG A 268 -3.44 3.89 14.41
CA ARG A 268 -3.70 3.68 15.85
C ARG A 268 -3.30 4.88 16.72
N PRO A 269 -3.80 6.08 16.42
CA PRO A 269 -3.39 7.32 17.10
C PRO A 269 -3.67 7.29 18.61
N CYS A 270 -4.82 6.77 19.03
CA CYS A 270 -5.17 6.70 20.45
C CYS A 270 -4.23 5.79 21.26
N GLN A 271 -3.91 4.61 20.71
CA GLN A 271 -2.96 3.68 21.36
C GLN A 271 -1.56 4.29 21.42
N THR A 272 -1.17 5.01 20.38
CA THR A 272 0.11 5.71 20.31
C THR A 272 0.14 6.82 21.37
N ALA A 273 -0.90 7.62 21.48
CA ALA A 273 -1.02 8.66 22.49
C ALA A 273 -0.92 8.10 23.92
N ALA A 274 -1.58 6.96 24.20
CA ALA A 274 -1.48 6.29 25.50
C ALA A 274 -0.04 5.88 25.85
N LYS A 275 0.68 5.30 24.88
CA LYS A 275 2.08 4.89 25.06
C LYS A 275 3.02 6.08 25.25
N VAL A 276 2.85 7.10 24.42
CA VAL A 276 3.64 8.35 24.53
C VAL A 276 3.40 9.00 25.89
N ALA A 277 2.14 9.13 26.33
CA ALA A 277 1.80 9.67 27.64
C ALA A 277 2.46 8.88 28.79
N ALA A 278 2.37 7.54 28.76
CA ALA A 278 2.97 6.68 29.77
C ALA A 278 4.50 6.86 29.86
N ILE A 279 5.15 7.02 28.70
CA ILE A 279 6.59 7.31 28.66
C ILE A 279 6.90 8.70 29.24
N LEU A 280 6.18 9.74 28.81
CA LEU A 280 6.40 11.11 29.28
C LEU A 280 6.15 11.24 30.79
N ILE A 281 5.15 10.53 31.34
CA ILE A 281 4.90 10.49 32.81
C ILE A 281 6.11 9.89 33.53
N ARG A 282 6.67 8.78 33.02
CA ARG A 282 7.89 8.19 33.60
C ARG A 282 9.10 9.11 33.54
N LEU A 283 9.14 10.02 32.57
CA LEU A 283 10.19 11.03 32.40
C LEU A 283 9.92 12.31 33.18
N GLY A 284 8.83 12.39 33.97
CA GLY A 284 8.52 13.51 34.85
C GLY A 284 7.41 14.44 34.37
N TRP A 285 6.66 14.10 33.31
CA TRP A 285 5.46 14.85 32.96
C TRP A 285 4.37 14.62 34.02
N ASP A 286 3.89 15.69 34.63
CA ASP A 286 2.87 15.68 35.67
C ASP A 286 1.42 15.63 35.13
N GLY A 287 1.24 15.73 33.80
CA GLY A 287 -0.05 15.66 33.14
C GLY A 287 -0.53 14.24 32.92
N ARG A 288 -1.67 14.13 32.20
CA ARG A 288 -2.26 12.84 31.78
C ARG A 288 -2.92 12.97 30.41
N ALA A 289 -2.94 11.88 29.67
CA ALA A 289 -3.69 11.80 28.41
C ALA A 289 -5.20 11.95 28.69
N ARG A 290 -5.90 12.54 27.73
CA ARG A 290 -7.37 12.65 27.73
C ARG A 290 -7.97 11.86 26.57
N ALA A 291 -9.23 11.48 26.68
CA ALA A 291 -9.95 10.87 25.57
C ALA A 291 -10.23 11.89 24.47
N CYS A 292 -9.97 11.52 23.21
CA CYS A 292 -10.29 12.36 22.05
C CYS A 292 -11.77 12.26 21.62
N GLY A 293 -12.53 11.30 22.17
CA GLY A 293 -13.93 11.05 21.90
C GLY A 293 -14.43 9.76 22.59
N PRO A 294 -15.72 9.39 22.42
CA PRO A 294 -16.32 8.25 23.13
C PRO A 294 -15.67 6.89 22.86
N ALA A 295 -15.10 6.70 21.67
CA ALA A 295 -14.44 5.44 21.29
C ALA A 295 -12.91 5.49 21.49
N CYS A 296 -12.40 6.44 22.26
CA CYS A 296 -10.97 6.62 22.44
C CYS A 296 -10.39 5.52 23.35
N THR A 297 -9.31 4.89 22.88
CA THR A 297 -8.57 3.85 23.63
C THR A 297 -7.33 4.38 24.35
N ALA A 298 -7.10 5.70 24.35
CA ALA A 298 -5.95 6.32 25.01
C ALA A 298 -6.08 6.35 26.54
N VAL A 299 -7.30 6.30 27.06
CA VAL A 299 -7.60 6.30 28.49
C VAL A 299 -8.41 5.05 28.79
N PRO A 300 -8.08 4.29 29.85
CA PRO A 300 -8.92 3.16 30.26
C PRO A 300 -10.34 3.67 30.56
N HIS A 301 -11.35 3.06 29.95
CA HIS A 301 -12.74 3.28 30.34
C HIS A 301 -12.93 2.64 31.71
N PHE A 302 -12.81 3.39 32.78
CA PHE A 302 -13.36 2.99 34.05
C PHE A 302 -14.89 3.05 33.93
N SER A 303 -15.52 1.90 33.72
CA SER A 303 -16.96 1.77 33.93
C SER A 303 -17.20 2.08 35.42
N VAL A 304 -17.74 3.25 35.70
CA VAL A 304 -18.32 3.53 37.02
C VAL A 304 -19.57 2.71 37.07
N THR A 305 -19.47 1.47 37.58
CA THR A 305 -20.62 0.76 38.10
C THR A 305 -21.08 1.53 39.32
N ARG A 306 -22.23 2.18 39.19
CA ARG A 306 -23.01 2.69 40.31
C ARG A 306 -23.69 1.52 41.02
#